data_6dec98507ff9ff1860ced3e6a77ef5d2
#
_entry.id   6dec98507ff9ff1860ced3e6a77ef5d2
#
_cell.length_a   1.000
_cell.length_b   1.000
_cell.length_c   1.000
_cell.angle_alpha   90.00
_cell.angle_beta   90.00
_cell.angle_gamma   90.00
#
_symmetry.space_group_name_H-M   'P 1'
#
loop_
_entity.id
_entity.type
_entity.pdbx_description
1 polymer ?
#
loop_
_entity_poly.entity_id
_entity_poly.type
_entity_poly.pdbx_seq_one_letter_code
_entity_poly.pdbx_strand_id
1 'polypeptide(L)'
;MHKLAHLDQRYVWHPFTQMRDWERAEPIVLVRGKGAMLEDAQGNKYLDGNASIWTNLHGHNHPQLNRAIKRQLKQVAHTSALGLGNEPASLLAEKLVKAAGRPLRKIFYSDNGSTALEVALKMAYEFARRTGRSRSPRFLSLDGAYHGDTIGATSLGHIDLFHKTYGGLLFKSDKAMSPACYRCPFNQAKADRADARTTRKCQWECVSKVETKLKRKNYAAMVLEPRVQGAAGMVMHPEGWLRRVAQAARESGALLIADEVMTGFGRTGKVFAGRKEKVVPDFLCLAKGMTGGYLPMASTLTTQQVYDAFLGEYEEFKTFFHGHSYTGNQLGAAAALASWELLQQPKGKARRKMMERVLARELDSLWELAAVGDVRREGLVAGVELVADWETRRAFALKDRAGILVCEAMARRGVLTRPIGNVIPLLPPYCTTDAQLRRMVRVLRESIVEVLGGRRV
;
A
#
# COMPACT_ATOMS: atom_id res chain seq x y z
N MET A 1 24.46 -24.17 6.92
CA MET A 1 23.63 -22.96 7.19
C MET A 1 24.48 -21.89 7.87
N HIS A 2 24.38 -20.64 7.43
CA HIS A 2 25.12 -19.53 8.02
C HIS A 2 24.68 -19.26 9.46
N LYS A 3 25.62 -18.83 10.37
CA LYS A 3 25.34 -18.57 11.79
C LYS A 3 24.13 -17.63 12.01
N LEU A 4 23.99 -16.56 11.21
CA LEU A 4 22.87 -15.62 11.35
C LEU A 4 21.53 -16.27 10.97
N ALA A 5 21.49 -17.16 9.97
CA ALA A 5 20.29 -17.90 9.62
C ALA A 5 19.84 -18.83 10.75
N HIS A 6 20.80 -19.47 11.46
CA HIS A 6 20.49 -20.28 12.62
C HIS A 6 19.93 -19.44 13.81
N LEU A 7 20.50 -18.26 14.05
CA LEU A 7 19.99 -17.35 15.10
C LEU A 7 18.61 -16.84 14.76
N ASP A 8 18.37 -16.50 13.50
CA ASP A 8 17.06 -16.04 13.01
C ASP A 8 15.98 -17.12 13.20
N GLN A 9 16.21 -18.35 12.72
CA GLN A 9 15.29 -19.47 12.91
C GLN A 9 14.98 -19.76 14.38
N ARG A 10 15.97 -19.59 15.25
CA ARG A 10 15.82 -19.94 16.66
C ARG A 10 15.05 -18.90 17.47
N TYR A 11 15.18 -17.60 17.13
CA TYR A 11 14.72 -16.52 18.00
C TYR A 11 13.73 -15.53 17.36
N VAL A 12 13.55 -15.54 16.03
CA VAL A 12 12.71 -14.54 15.35
C VAL A 12 11.44 -15.17 14.83
N TRP A 13 10.30 -14.60 15.23
CA TRP A 13 9.01 -14.93 14.66
C TRP A 13 8.68 -13.96 13.51
N HIS A 14 8.62 -14.47 12.28
CA HIS A 14 8.39 -13.65 11.09
C HIS A 14 6.92 -13.34 10.84
N PRO A 15 6.59 -12.08 10.42
CA PRO A 15 5.22 -11.70 10.08
C PRO A 15 4.73 -12.44 8.82
N PHE A 16 3.45 -12.83 8.81
CA PHE A 16 2.80 -13.50 7.68
C PHE A 16 3.57 -14.71 7.13
N THR A 17 4.24 -15.46 7.99
CA THR A 17 5.10 -16.59 7.62
C THR A 17 4.65 -17.86 8.33
N GLN A 18 4.51 -18.97 7.57
CA GLN A 18 4.34 -20.28 8.19
C GLN A 18 5.70 -20.70 8.77
N MET A 19 5.84 -20.63 10.09
CA MET A 19 7.12 -20.84 10.76
C MET A 19 7.67 -22.28 10.59
N ARG A 20 6.80 -23.28 10.44
CA ARG A 20 7.24 -24.65 10.11
C ARG A 20 7.96 -24.74 8.75
N ASP A 21 7.51 -23.97 7.75
CA ASP A 21 8.21 -23.89 6.47
C ASP A 21 9.53 -23.12 6.61
N TRP A 22 9.54 -22.06 7.44
CA TRP A 22 10.74 -21.29 7.75
C TRP A 22 11.82 -22.11 8.44
N GLU A 23 11.45 -22.95 9.41
CA GLU A 23 12.35 -23.87 10.10
C GLU A 23 12.99 -24.92 9.17
N ARG A 24 12.33 -25.28 8.08
CA ARG A 24 12.81 -26.26 7.10
C ARG A 24 13.63 -25.65 5.96
N ALA A 25 13.52 -24.36 5.74
CA ALA A 25 14.24 -23.63 4.70
C ALA A 25 15.58 -23.08 5.23
N GLU A 26 16.50 -22.75 4.34
CA GLU A 26 17.64 -21.89 4.69
C GLU A 26 17.25 -20.43 4.47
N PRO A 27 17.11 -19.64 5.55
CA PRO A 27 16.69 -18.24 5.44
C PRO A 27 17.69 -17.37 4.68
N ILE A 28 17.16 -16.50 3.80
CA ILE A 28 17.96 -15.42 3.21
C ILE A 28 18.10 -14.32 4.27
N VAL A 29 19.29 -14.16 4.84
CA VAL A 29 19.58 -13.12 5.83
C VAL A 29 20.31 -11.96 5.18
N LEU A 30 19.58 -10.86 4.93
CA LEU A 30 20.10 -9.68 4.26
C LEU A 30 20.99 -8.86 5.20
N VAL A 31 22.20 -8.52 4.76
CA VAL A 31 23.20 -7.78 5.54
C VAL A 31 23.63 -6.46 4.92
N ARG A 32 23.43 -6.28 3.63
CA ARG A 32 23.79 -5.05 2.89
C ARG A 32 22.76 -4.71 1.83
N GLY A 33 22.72 -3.43 1.47
CA GLY A 33 21.92 -2.94 0.35
C GLY A 33 22.53 -1.68 -0.26
N LYS A 34 22.44 -1.57 -1.61
CA LYS A 34 22.82 -0.36 -2.35
C LYS A 34 21.98 -0.21 -3.59
N GLY A 35 21.36 0.94 -3.77
CA GLY A 35 20.41 1.16 -4.87
C GLY A 35 19.28 0.13 -4.81
N ALA A 36 18.97 -0.54 -5.93
CA ALA A 36 17.96 -1.59 -5.97
C ALA A 36 18.49 -3.00 -5.62
N MET A 37 19.75 -3.13 -5.20
CA MET A 37 20.39 -4.41 -4.89
C MET A 37 20.51 -4.64 -3.40
N LEU A 38 20.28 -5.88 -3.00
CA LEU A 38 20.47 -6.42 -1.65
C LEU A 38 21.54 -7.52 -1.68
N GLU A 39 22.19 -7.76 -0.57
CA GLU A 39 23.20 -8.80 -0.41
C GLU A 39 22.94 -9.56 0.90
N ASP A 40 22.96 -10.88 0.83
CA ASP A 40 22.79 -11.74 2.01
C ASP A 40 24.13 -12.02 2.71
N ALA A 41 24.05 -12.72 3.83
CA ALA A 41 25.20 -13.09 4.66
C ALA A 41 26.18 -14.07 3.97
N GLN A 42 25.77 -14.71 2.87
CA GLN A 42 26.61 -15.60 2.06
C GLN A 42 27.24 -14.87 0.86
N GLY A 43 26.91 -13.58 0.65
CA GLY A 43 27.42 -12.76 -0.44
C GLY A 43 26.58 -12.86 -1.73
N ASN A 44 25.44 -13.56 -1.71
CA ASN A 44 24.53 -13.59 -2.85
C ASN A 44 23.83 -12.24 -3.04
N LYS A 45 23.64 -11.85 -4.30
CA LYS A 45 23.06 -10.54 -4.66
C LYS A 45 21.69 -10.68 -5.28
N TYR A 46 20.77 -9.88 -4.77
CA TYR A 46 19.36 -9.89 -5.17
C TYR A 46 18.90 -8.51 -5.62
N LEU A 47 18.12 -8.46 -6.69
CA LEU A 47 17.38 -7.28 -7.08
C LEU A 47 16.09 -7.22 -6.25
N ASP A 48 15.86 -6.09 -5.56
CA ASP A 48 14.65 -5.83 -4.78
C ASP A 48 13.46 -5.52 -5.71
N GLY A 49 12.72 -6.55 -6.10
CA GLY A 49 11.59 -6.46 -7.02
C GLY A 49 10.31 -5.90 -6.40
N ASN A 50 10.29 -5.74 -5.08
CA ASN A 50 9.10 -5.35 -4.33
C ASN A 50 9.34 -4.19 -3.36
N ALA A 51 10.43 -3.45 -3.55
CA ALA A 51 10.83 -2.31 -2.72
C ALA A 51 10.69 -2.59 -1.21
N SER A 52 11.17 -3.76 -0.77
CA SER A 52 11.11 -4.20 0.64
C SER A 52 9.69 -4.09 1.21
N ILE A 53 8.73 -4.72 0.52
CA ILE A 53 7.29 -4.65 0.80
C ILE A 53 6.77 -3.20 0.70
N TRP A 54 7.00 -2.60 -0.49
CA TRP A 54 6.40 -1.34 -0.97
C TRP A 54 6.90 -0.08 -0.24
N THR A 55 7.92 -0.19 0.63
CA THR A 55 8.41 0.91 1.47
C THR A 55 9.53 1.71 0.81
N ASN A 56 10.52 1.03 0.21
CA ASN A 56 11.74 1.65 -0.31
C ASN A 56 11.52 2.35 -1.65
N LEU A 57 11.54 3.68 -1.66
CA LEU A 57 11.34 4.45 -2.89
C LEU A 57 12.64 4.72 -3.64
N HIS A 58 13.70 5.12 -2.91
CA HIS A 58 14.90 5.72 -3.51
C HIS A 58 16.07 4.75 -3.61
N GLY A 59 15.87 3.51 -3.18
CA GLY A 59 16.91 2.50 -3.08
C GLY A 59 17.61 2.49 -1.72
N HIS A 60 18.30 1.40 -1.47
CA HIS A 60 19.03 1.14 -0.24
C HIS A 60 20.28 2.01 -0.15
N ASN A 61 20.62 2.45 1.05
CA ASN A 61 21.83 3.22 1.36
C ASN A 61 21.98 4.49 0.50
N HIS A 62 20.88 5.24 0.33
CA HIS A 62 20.87 6.47 -0.47
C HIS A 62 21.62 7.60 0.26
N PRO A 63 22.66 8.23 -0.35
CA PRO A 63 23.50 9.19 0.35
C PRO A 63 22.78 10.39 0.95
N GLN A 64 21.75 10.94 0.28
CA GLN A 64 21.01 12.09 0.76
C GLN A 64 20.15 11.76 1.99
N LEU A 65 19.50 10.59 2.00
CA LEU A 65 18.73 10.10 3.15
C LEU A 65 19.65 9.85 4.35
N ASN A 66 20.78 9.18 4.12
CA ASN A 66 21.76 8.93 5.16
C ASN A 66 22.30 10.23 5.77
N ARG A 67 22.62 11.24 4.94
CA ARG A 67 23.08 12.54 5.42
C ARG A 67 22.03 13.29 6.25
N ALA A 68 20.75 13.24 5.82
CA ALA A 68 19.67 13.88 6.56
C ALA A 68 19.50 13.29 7.96
N ILE A 69 19.48 11.95 8.05
CA ILE A 69 19.38 11.24 9.34
C ILE A 69 20.60 11.53 10.23
N LYS A 70 21.83 11.45 9.68
CA LYS A 70 23.07 11.73 10.42
C LYS A 70 23.11 13.18 10.92
N ARG A 71 22.63 14.15 10.14
CA ARG A 71 22.53 15.56 10.57
C ARG A 71 21.55 15.70 11.72
N GLN A 72 20.37 15.10 11.62
CA GLN A 72 19.35 15.15 12.67
C GLN A 72 19.80 14.48 13.97
N LEU A 73 20.53 13.37 13.89
CA LEU A 73 21.12 12.70 15.06
C LEU A 73 22.04 13.62 15.87
N LYS A 74 22.78 14.53 15.20
CA LYS A 74 23.66 15.49 15.88
C LYS A 74 22.91 16.63 16.58
N GLN A 75 21.63 16.84 16.25
CA GLN A 75 20.78 17.87 16.85
C GLN A 75 19.97 17.27 17.99
N VAL A 76 18.99 16.44 17.63
CA VAL A 76 18.12 15.72 18.57
C VAL A 76 17.51 14.53 17.86
N ALA A 77 17.64 13.35 18.45
CA ALA A 77 17.11 12.11 17.90
C ALA A 77 15.59 12.03 18.07
N HIS A 78 15.11 12.36 19.26
CA HIS A 78 13.70 12.33 19.62
C HIS A 78 13.38 13.24 20.81
N THR A 79 12.26 13.92 20.74
CA THR A 79 11.57 14.57 21.87
C THR A 79 10.06 14.34 21.74
N SER A 80 9.36 14.39 22.87
CA SER A 80 7.89 14.27 22.86
C SER A 80 7.22 15.38 22.06
N ALA A 81 6.13 15.04 21.37
CA ALA A 81 5.22 15.99 20.74
C ALA A 81 4.05 16.42 21.63
N LEU A 82 4.00 15.96 22.90
CA LEU A 82 2.97 16.37 23.85
C LEU A 82 3.17 17.82 24.26
N GLY A 83 2.45 18.75 23.60
CA GLY A 83 2.57 20.17 23.83
C GLY A 83 3.86 20.84 23.32
N LEU A 84 4.72 20.08 22.62
CA LEU A 84 5.98 20.57 22.05
C LEU A 84 5.99 20.41 20.53
N GLY A 85 6.51 21.41 19.84
CA GLY A 85 6.78 21.35 18.40
C GLY A 85 8.23 20.95 18.11
N ASN A 86 8.49 20.51 16.87
CA ASN A 86 9.86 20.32 16.38
C ASN A 86 10.00 20.73 14.92
N GLU A 87 11.18 21.18 14.56
CA GLU A 87 11.47 21.73 13.24
C GLU A 87 11.17 20.78 12.09
N PRO A 88 11.73 19.54 12.01
CA PRO A 88 11.54 18.70 10.84
C PRO A 88 10.09 18.25 10.66
N ALA A 89 9.34 17.98 11.75
CA ALA A 89 7.92 17.62 11.66
C ALA A 89 7.07 18.80 11.16
N SER A 90 7.35 20.02 11.62
CA SER A 90 6.63 21.24 11.17
C SER A 90 6.87 21.52 9.68
N LEU A 91 8.11 21.43 9.22
CA LEU A 91 8.47 21.60 7.81
C LEU A 91 7.85 20.52 6.92
N LEU A 92 7.84 19.26 7.40
CA LEU A 92 7.20 18.16 6.69
C LEU A 92 5.69 18.37 6.60
N ALA A 93 5.04 18.80 7.68
CA ALA A 93 3.60 19.09 7.71
C ALA A 93 3.22 20.11 6.64
N GLU A 94 3.96 21.22 6.56
CA GLU A 94 3.74 22.25 5.54
C GLU A 94 3.82 21.66 4.12
N LYS A 95 4.88 20.88 3.82
CA LYS A 95 5.07 20.29 2.49
C LYS A 95 3.96 19.32 2.12
N LEU A 96 3.57 18.45 3.03
CA LEU A 96 2.53 17.44 2.79
C LEU A 96 1.14 18.09 2.64
N VAL A 97 0.77 19.04 3.49
CA VAL A 97 -0.50 19.78 3.40
C VAL A 97 -0.59 20.56 2.09
N LYS A 98 0.47 21.29 1.70
CA LYS A 98 0.52 22.01 0.41
C LYS A 98 0.37 21.06 -0.78
N ALA A 99 1.02 19.91 -0.74
CA ALA A 99 0.93 18.90 -1.82
C ALA A 99 -0.42 18.19 -1.88
N ALA A 100 -1.00 17.89 -0.74
CA ALA A 100 -2.33 17.31 -0.65
C ALA A 100 -3.42 18.31 -1.09
N GLY A 101 -3.22 19.61 -0.85
CA GLY A 101 -4.10 20.71 -1.26
C GLY A 101 -5.43 20.74 -0.50
N ARG A 102 -6.23 21.79 -0.78
CA ARG A 102 -7.55 21.96 -0.13
C ARG A 102 -8.47 20.77 -0.43
N PRO A 103 -9.30 20.33 0.54
CA PRO A 103 -9.58 20.97 1.84
C PRO A 103 -8.65 20.55 3.00
N LEU A 104 -7.64 19.67 2.76
CA LEU A 104 -6.73 19.17 3.81
C LEU A 104 -5.87 20.30 4.40
N ARG A 105 -5.80 20.42 5.74
CA ARG A 105 -5.19 21.55 6.45
C ARG A 105 -4.32 21.18 7.63
N LYS A 106 -4.60 20.07 8.28
CA LYS A 106 -3.93 19.62 9.50
C LYS A 106 -3.36 18.23 9.30
N ILE A 107 -2.30 17.92 10.03
CA ILE A 107 -1.62 16.64 10.00
C ILE A 107 -1.45 16.13 11.44
N PHE A 108 -1.71 14.86 11.64
CA PHE A 108 -1.37 14.12 12.84
C PHE A 108 -0.33 13.05 12.49
N TYR A 109 0.73 12.92 13.27
CA TYR A 109 1.80 11.96 13.04
C TYR A 109 1.61 10.70 13.87
N SER A 110 1.96 9.56 13.28
CA SER A 110 2.07 8.25 13.91
C SER A 110 3.26 7.48 13.32
N ASP A 111 3.38 6.19 13.51
CA ASP A 111 4.61 5.45 13.18
C ASP A 111 4.46 4.43 12.03
N ASN A 112 3.26 3.97 11.71
CA ASN A 112 3.01 3.04 10.61
C ASN A 112 1.62 3.22 9.98
N GLY A 113 1.34 2.50 8.88
CA GLY A 113 0.07 2.61 8.16
C GLY A 113 -1.14 2.28 9.02
N SER A 114 -1.07 1.24 9.84
CA SER A 114 -2.18 0.84 10.72
C SER A 114 -2.53 1.96 11.72
N THR A 115 -1.51 2.57 12.34
CA THR A 115 -1.73 3.66 13.30
C THR A 115 -2.23 4.93 12.63
N ALA A 116 -1.87 5.21 11.37
CA ALA A 116 -2.49 6.30 10.62
C ALA A 116 -3.98 6.08 10.40
N LEU A 117 -4.38 4.84 10.11
CA LEU A 117 -5.80 4.47 9.99
C LEU A 117 -6.53 4.54 11.33
N GLU A 118 -5.92 4.11 12.44
CA GLU A 118 -6.48 4.26 13.80
C GLU A 118 -6.80 5.74 14.12
N VAL A 119 -5.87 6.64 13.79
CA VAL A 119 -6.07 8.09 13.93
C VAL A 119 -7.26 8.57 13.12
N ALA A 120 -7.32 8.22 11.82
CA ALA A 120 -8.43 8.61 10.95
C ALA A 120 -9.78 8.06 11.43
N LEU A 121 -9.82 6.80 11.86
CA LEU A 121 -11.03 6.16 12.41
C LEU A 121 -11.54 6.88 13.65
N LYS A 122 -10.67 7.12 14.63
CA LYS A 122 -11.03 7.79 15.89
C LYS A 122 -11.50 9.22 15.62
N MET A 123 -10.81 9.98 14.79
CA MET A 123 -11.22 11.34 14.41
C MET A 123 -12.57 11.33 13.68
N ALA A 124 -12.78 10.45 12.70
CA ALA A 124 -14.04 10.37 11.97
C ALA A 124 -15.20 9.94 12.87
N TYR A 125 -14.97 8.97 13.76
CA TYR A 125 -15.96 8.52 14.75
C TYR A 125 -16.39 9.64 15.68
N GLU A 126 -15.44 10.33 16.28
CA GLU A 126 -15.69 11.39 17.24
C GLU A 126 -16.29 12.61 16.56
N PHE A 127 -15.82 12.99 15.37
CA PHE A 127 -16.41 14.04 14.55
C PHE A 127 -17.89 13.78 14.26
N ALA A 128 -18.26 12.55 13.85
CA ALA A 128 -19.65 12.22 13.56
C ALA A 128 -20.55 12.34 14.79
N ARG A 129 -20.05 12.01 15.97
CA ARG A 129 -20.78 12.17 17.26
C ARG A 129 -20.91 13.64 17.66
N ARG A 130 -19.81 14.38 17.62
CA ARG A 130 -19.77 15.81 18.05
C ARG A 130 -20.62 16.70 17.15
N THR A 131 -20.70 16.39 15.88
CA THR A 131 -21.54 17.15 14.91
C THR A 131 -22.97 16.65 14.82
N GLY A 132 -23.38 15.69 15.67
CA GLY A 132 -24.74 15.15 15.67
C GLY A 132 -25.11 14.30 14.44
N ARG A 133 -24.15 14.00 13.58
CA ARG A 133 -24.40 13.19 12.35
C ARG A 133 -24.80 11.75 12.67
N SER A 134 -24.24 11.16 13.71
CA SER A 134 -24.59 9.82 14.17
C SER A 134 -24.27 9.62 15.64
N ARG A 135 -25.20 9.02 16.39
CA ARG A 135 -24.95 8.57 17.78
C ARG A 135 -24.17 7.26 17.84
N SER A 136 -24.26 6.42 16.79
CA SER A 136 -23.56 5.14 16.64
C SER A 136 -22.87 5.09 15.27
N PRO A 137 -21.73 5.77 15.11
CA PRO A 137 -21.03 5.87 13.86
C PRO A 137 -20.58 4.49 13.33
N ARG A 138 -20.79 4.25 12.05
CA ARG A 138 -20.38 3.02 11.35
C ARG A 138 -19.36 3.35 10.27
N PHE A 139 -18.65 2.32 9.79
CA PHE A 139 -17.68 2.43 8.73
C PHE A 139 -18.04 1.50 7.58
N LEU A 140 -17.76 1.95 6.36
CA LEU A 140 -17.88 1.18 5.13
C LEU A 140 -16.50 1.03 4.51
N SER A 141 -16.09 -0.19 4.17
CA SER A 141 -14.87 -0.45 3.40
C SER A 141 -15.15 -1.38 2.21
N LEU A 142 -14.13 -1.73 1.45
CA LEU A 142 -14.29 -2.60 0.28
C LEU A 142 -14.08 -4.07 0.64
N ASP A 143 -14.73 -4.95 -0.07
CA ASP A 143 -14.38 -6.37 -0.04
C ASP A 143 -12.92 -6.56 -0.43
N GLY A 144 -12.18 -7.42 0.28
CA GLY A 144 -10.74 -7.55 0.11
C GLY A 144 -9.91 -6.37 0.62
N ALA A 145 -10.49 -5.43 1.38
CA ALA A 145 -9.72 -4.32 1.96
C ALA A 145 -8.70 -4.82 3.00
N TYR A 146 -7.55 -4.15 3.03
CA TYR A 146 -6.53 -4.32 4.06
C TYR A 146 -5.97 -2.95 4.46
N HIS A 147 -6.12 -2.62 5.73
CA HIS A 147 -5.73 -1.32 6.27
C HIS A 147 -4.70 -1.40 7.40
N GLY A 148 -4.22 -2.60 7.71
CA GLY A 148 -3.24 -2.88 8.76
C GLY A 148 -3.72 -3.90 9.77
N ASP A 149 -2.88 -4.18 10.78
CA ASP A 149 -3.05 -5.29 11.72
C ASP A 149 -3.34 -4.86 13.16
N THR A 150 -3.52 -3.56 13.44
CA THR A 150 -4.11 -3.09 14.70
C THR A 150 -5.61 -3.40 14.71
N ILE A 151 -6.23 -3.51 15.89
CA ILE A 151 -7.64 -3.94 16.03
C ILE A 151 -8.60 -3.08 15.19
N GLY A 152 -8.45 -1.75 15.22
CA GLY A 152 -9.30 -0.86 14.44
C GLY A 152 -9.07 -1.00 12.93
N ALA A 153 -7.82 -1.04 12.48
CA ALA A 153 -7.49 -1.24 11.08
C ALA A 153 -7.93 -2.62 10.57
N THR A 154 -7.75 -3.68 11.36
CA THR A 154 -8.22 -5.04 11.06
C THR A 154 -9.74 -5.11 10.97
N SER A 155 -10.46 -4.33 11.79
CA SER A 155 -11.93 -4.25 11.76
C SER A 155 -12.51 -3.71 10.45
N LEU A 156 -11.70 -2.96 9.68
CA LEU A 156 -12.03 -2.49 8.33
C LEU A 156 -11.63 -3.49 7.24
N GLY A 157 -10.84 -4.50 7.60
CA GLY A 157 -10.32 -5.49 6.67
C GLY A 157 -11.36 -6.55 6.31
N HIS A 158 -11.35 -6.98 5.06
CA HIS A 158 -12.27 -8.00 4.54
C HIS A 158 -11.55 -9.08 3.72
N ILE A 159 -10.33 -9.45 4.17
CA ILE A 159 -9.60 -10.62 3.67
C ILE A 159 -9.73 -11.72 4.72
N ASP A 160 -10.62 -12.68 4.51
CA ASP A 160 -10.95 -13.72 5.50
C ASP A 160 -9.72 -14.47 6.03
N LEU A 161 -8.73 -14.73 5.16
CA LEU A 161 -7.48 -15.36 5.54
C LEU A 161 -6.73 -14.63 6.67
N PHE A 162 -6.83 -13.31 6.73
CA PHE A 162 -6.12 -12.47 7.72
C PHE A 162 -7.00 -12.13 8.93
N HIS A 163 -8.32 -11.98 8.73
CA HIS A 163 -9.18 -11.28 9.67
C HIS A 163 -10.15 -12.22 10.42
N LYS A 164 -10.56 -13.34 9.79
CA LYS A 164 -11.61 -14.23 10.34
C LYS A 164 -11.27 -14.75 11.75
N THR A 165 -10.02 -15.10 12.00
CA THR A 165 -9.57 -15.63 13.30
C THR A 165 -9.77 -14.63 14.44
N TYR A 166 -9.70 -13.34 14.15
CA TYR A 166 -9.79 -12.26 15.14
C TYR A 166 -11.20 -11.69 15.31
N GLY A 167 -12.20 -12.30 14.65
CA GLY A 167 -13.58 -11.77 14.60
C GLY A 167 -14.18 -11.38 15.95
N GLY A 168 -13.81 -12.09 17.04
CA GLY A 168 -14.26 -11.78 18.41
C GLY A 168 -13.64 -10.51 19.02
N LEU A 169 -12.53 -10.00 18.45
CA LEU A 169 -11.85 -8.79 18.91
C LEU A 169 -12.23 -7.55 18.10
N LEU A 170 -12.92 -7.73 16.97
CA LEU A 170 -13.13 -6.67 15.98
C LEU A 170 -14.50 -6.01 16.16
N PHE A 171 -14.57 -4.71 15.93
CA PHE A 171 -15.86 -4.05 15.76
C PHE A 171 -16.43 -4.33 14.36
N LYS A 172 -17.76 -4.31 14.24
CA LYS A 172 -18.44 -4.55 12.97
C LYS A 172 -18.30 -3.37 12.02
N SER A 173 -17.69 -3.60 10.85
CA SER A 173 -17.75 -2.72 9.68
C SER A 173 -18.60 -3.34 8.58
N ASP A 174 -19.13 -2.50 7.69
CA ASP A 174 -19.84 -2.99 6.50
C ASP A 174 -18.89 -3.05 5.31
N LYS A 175 -19.10 -4.01 4.41
CA LYS A 175 -18.32 -4.10 3.17
C LYS A 175 -19.16 -3.82 1.92
N ALA A 176 -18.55 -3.18 0.93
CA ALA A 176 -19.07 -3.00 -0.40
C ALA A 176 -18.21 -3.74 -1.43
N MET A 177 -18.78 -3.98 -2.60
CA MET A 177 -18.12 -4.69 -3.67
C MET A 177 -16.86 -3.97 -4.16
N SER A 178 -15.72 -4.69 -4.20
CA SER A 178 -14.48 -4.23 -4.81
C SER A 178 -14.58 -4.17 -6.35
N PRO A 179 -13.94 -3.18 -7.02
CA PRO A 179 -13.93 -3.07 -8.47
C PRO A 179 -12.89 -3.98 -9.16
N ALA A 180 -12.85 -5.25 -8.82
CA ALA A 180 -11.90 -6.25 -9.31
C ALA A 180 -12.30 -6.77 -10.71
N CYS A 181 -12.12 -5.98 -11.78
CA CYS A 181 -12.63 -6.26 -13.13
C CYS A 181 -12.32 -7.66 -13.66
N TYR A 182 -11.13 -8.20 -13.40
CA TYR A 182 -10.74 -9.54 -13.83
C TYR A 182 -11.58 -10.65 -13.18
N ARG A 183 -11.93 -10.51 -11.90
CA ARG A 183 -12.73 -11.46 -11.12
C ARG A 183 -14.17 -10.99 -10.87
N CYS A 184 -14.61 -9.94 -11.58
CA CYS A 184 -15.94 -9.36 -11.37
C CYS A 184 -17.03 -10.29 -11.92
N PRO A 185 -18.02 -10.69 -11.09
CA PRO A 185 -19.11 -11.55 -11.55
C PRO A 185 -20.07 -10.85 -12.55
N PHE A 186 -20.03 -9.52 -12.61
CA PHE A 186 -20.84 -8.71 -13.52
C PHE A 186 -20.11 -8.36 -14.82
N ASN A 187 -18.81 -8.65 -14.92
CA ASN A 187 -18.06 -8.39 -16.14
C ASN A 187 -18.31 -9.49 -17.17
N GLN A 188 -19.13 -9.19 -18.17
CA GLN A 188 -19.50 -10.11 -19.26
C GLN A 188 -18.43 -10.21 -20.36
N ALA A 189 -17.29 -9.54 -20.22
CA ALA A 189 -16.19 -9.68 -21.17
C ALA A 189 -15.62 -11.10 -21.11
N LYS A 190 -15.42 -11.71 -22.28
CA LYS A 190 -14.67 -12.97 -22.38
C LYS A 190 -13.25 -12.79 -21.83
N ALA A 191 -12.62 -13.89 -21.45
CA ALA A 191 -11.20 -13.87 -21.16
C ALA A 191 -10.44 -13.37 -22.40
N ASP A 192 -9.45 -12.51 -22.16
CA ASP A 192 -8.65 -11.91 -23.20
C ASP A 192 -7.23 -11.73 -22.67
N ARG A 193 -6.26 -11.61 -23.57
CA ARG A 193 -4.84 -11.39 -23.27
C ARG A 193 -4.56 -9.89 -23.11
N ALA A 194 -5.40 -9.22 -22.30
CA ALA A 194 -5.32 -7.80 -22.03
C ALA A 194 -5.79 -7.51 -20.60
N ASP A 195 -5.39 -6.36 -20.06
CA ASP A 195 -5.84 -5.87 -18.75
C ASP A 195 -7.38 -5.78 -18.74
N ALA A 196 -8.02 -6.57 -17.88
CA ALA A 196 -9.48 -6.71 -17.80
C ALA A 196 -10.23 -5.39 -17.54
N ARG A 197 -9.53 -4.33 -17.09
CA ARG A 197 -10.11 -2.99 -16.94
C ARG A 197 -10.38 -2.33 -18.28
N THR A 198 -9.60 -2.66 -19.32
CA THR A 198 -9.72 -2.05 -20.66
C THR A 198 -10.79 -2.72 -21.51
N THR A 199 -11.04 -4.02 -21.31
CA THR A 199 -11.98 -4.84 -22.08
C THR A 199 -13.31 -5.06 -21.36
N ARG A 200 -13.53 -4.48 -20.16
CA ARG A 200 -14.70 -4.72 -19.33
C ARG A 200 -16.03 -4.41 -20.03
N LYS A 201 -17.04 -5.26 -19.82
CA LYS A 201 -18.43 -5.11 -20.26
C LYS A 201 -19.33 -5.24 -19.04
N CYS A 202 -19.69 -4.11 -18.41
CA CYS A 202 -20.54 -4.05 -17.21
C CYS A 202 -21.22 -2.70 -17.09
N GLN A 203 -22.23 -2.59 -16.21
CA GLN A 203 -23.01 -1.37 -15.94
C GLN A 203 -22.54 -0.65 -14.66
N TRP A 204 -21.29 -0.84 -14.24
CA TRP A 204 -20.74 -0.26 -13.01
C TRP A 204 -21.42 -0.77 -11.72
N GLU A 205 -21.81 -2.03 -11.68
CA GLU A 205 -22.50 -2.63 -10.54
C GLU A 205 -21.70 -2.47 -9.22
N CYS A 206 -20.37 -2.48 -9.31
CA CYS A 206 -19.51 -2.20 -8.15
C CYS A 206 -19.71 -0.77 -7.60
N VAL A 207 -20.03 0.22 -8.43
CA VAL A 207 -20.41 1.59 -7.98
C VAL A 207 -21.80 1.55 -7.36
N SER A 208 -22.80 0.99 -8.08
CA SER A 208 -24.18 0.92 -7.59
C SER A 208 -24.30 0.18 -6.25
N LYS A 209 -23.45 -0.86 -6.02
CA LYS A 209 -23.40 -1.56 -4.71
C LYS A 209 -22.87 -0.65 -3.59
N VAL A 210 -21.89 0.23 -3.87
CA VAL A 210 -21.42 1.24 -2.91
C VAL A 210 -22.51 2.27 -2.62
N GLU A 211 -23.13 2.84 -3.67
CA GLU A 211 -24.20 3.83 -3.54
C GLU A 211 -25.37 3.29 -2.72
N THR A 212 -25.79 2.05 -2.99
CA THR A 212 -26.87 1.39 -2.23
C THR A 212 -26.54 1.27 -0.75
N LYS A 213 -25.30 0.95 -0.41
CA LYS A 213 -24.85 0.88 0.99
C LYS A 213 -24.89 2.26 1.62
N LEU A 214 -24.30 3.27 0.98
CA LEU A 214 -24.24 4.64 1.48
C LEU A 214 -25.62 5.25 1.74
N LYS A 215 -26.60 4.98 0.86
CA LYS A 215 -27.99 5.46 1.01
C LYS A 215 -28.75 4.82 2.18
N ARG A 216 -28.38 3.59 2.56
CA ARG A 216 -29.14 2.83 3.59
C ARG A 216 -28.72 3.10 5.02
N LYS A 217 -27.55 3.66 5.26
CA LYS A 217 -26.98 3.83 6.60
C LYS A 217 -26.17 5.11 6.72
N ASN A 218 -26.20 5.71 7.90
CA ASN A 218 -25.37 6.86 8.23
C ASN A 218 -23.95 6.40 8.60
N TYR A 219 -23.07 6.38 7.62
CA TYR A 219 -21.66 6.08 7.86
C TYR A 219 -20.90 7.32 8.34
N ALA A 220 -20.02 7.15 9.36
CA ALA A 220 -19.06 8.17 9.71
C ALA A 220 -18.06 8.38 8.57
N ALA A 221 -17.60 7.28 7.99
CA ALA A 221 -16.70 7.34 6.86
C ALA A 221 -16.80 6.08 5.96
N MET A 222 -16.44 6.29 4.70
CA MET A 222 -16.02 5.23 3.79
C MET A 222 -14.49 5.23 3.72
N VAL A 223 -13.90 4.03 3.88
CA VAL A 223 -12.45 3.82 3.85
C VAL A 223 -12.07 3.01 2.62
N LEU A 224 -11.08 3.45 1.87
CA LEU A 224 -10.62 2.74 0.68
C LEU A 224 -9.14 3.03 0.37
N GLU A 225 -8.50 2.09 -0.33
CA GLU A 225 -7.18 2.24 -0.95
C GLU A 225 -7.37 2.85 -2.35
N PRO A 226 -6.98 4.11 -2.62
CA PRO A 226 -7.20 4.73 -3.93
C PRO A 226 -6.45 4.04 -5.05
N ARG A 227 -7.12 3.70 -6.15
CA ARG A 227 -6.60 3.11 -7.38
C ARG A 227 -6.12 1.66 -7.28
N VAL A 228 -5.59 1.21 -6.14
CA VAL A 228 -5.04 -0.16 -5.99
C VAL A 228 -5.30 -0.67 -4.59
N GLN A 229 -6.05 -1.75 -4.45
CA GLN A 229 -6.08 -2.55 -3.23
C GLN A 229 -4.86 -3.49 -3.24
N GLY A 230 -3.87 -3.17 -2.40
CA GLY A 230 -2.57 -3.86 -2.44
C GLY A 230 -2.66 -5.32 -2.00
N ALA A 231 -3.03 -5.57 -0.76
CA ALA A 231 -3.03 -6.90 -0.15
C ALA A 231 -4.13 -7.84 -0.69
N ALA A 232 -5.14 -7.30 -1.40
CA ALA A 232 -6.12 -8.10 -2.14
C ALA A 232 -5.56 -8.76 -3.41
N GLY A 233 -4.26 -8.64 -3.68
CA GLY A 233 -3.62 -9.12 -4.89
C GLY A 233 -3.47 -8.05 -5.96
N MET A 234 -3.10 -6.83 -5.59
CA MET A 234 -2.95 -5.70 -6.52
C MET A 234 -4.20 -5.48 -7.37
N VAL A 235 -5.37 -5.45 -6.75
CA VAL A 235 -6.64 -5.17 -7.43
C VAL A 235 -6.65 -3.71 -7.87
N MET A 236 -6.58 -3.48 -9.16
CA MET A 236 -6.52 -2.15 -9.74
C MET A 236 -7.91 -1.70 -10.18
N HIS A 237 -8.27 -0.48 -9.77
CA HIS A 237 -9.58 0.09 -10.04
C HIS A 237 -9.67 0.60 -11.49
N PRO A 238 -10.79 0.40 -12.19
CA PRO A 238 -11.01 1.00 -13.51
C PRO A 238 -11.09 2.52 -13.40
N GLU A 239 -10.69 3.21 -14.45
CA GLU A 239 -10.74 4.67 -14.50
C GLU A 239 -12.15 5.20 -14.30
N GLY A 240 -12.29 6.25 -13.49
CA GLY A 240 -13.56 6.87 -13.13
C GLY A 240 -14.30 6.24 -11.96
N TRP A 241 -13.89 5.05 -11.49
CA TRP A 241 -14.53 4.40 -10.35
C TRP A 241 -14.36 5.20 -9.05
N LEU A 242 -13.13 5.60 -8.75
CA LEU A 242 -12.82 6.34 -7.52
C LEU A 242 -13.61 7.65 -7.44
N ARG A 243 -13.69 8.40 -8.55
CA ARG A 243 -14.44 9.65 -8.59
C ARG A 243 -15.94 9.45 -8.34
N ARG A 244 -16.55 8.40 -8.91
CA ARG A 244 -17.98 8.07 -8.71
C ARG A 244 -18.26 7.72 -7.25
N VAL A 245 -17.42 6.87 -6.65
CA VAL A 245 -17.58 6.44 -5.26
C VAL A 245 -17.32 7.60 -4.28
N ALA A 246 -16.33 8.44 -4.53
CA ALA A 246 -16.08 9.64 -3.74
C ALA A 246 -17.24 10.63 -3.79
N GLN A 247 -17.89 10.77 -4.95
CA GLN A 247 -19.09 11.58 -5.12
C GLN A 247 -20.25 11.01 -4.28
N ALA A 248 -20.49 9.70 -4.38
CA ALA A 248 -21.55 9.04 -3.61
C ALA A 248 -21.33 9.15 -2.09
N ALA A 249 -20.09 9.02 -1.62
CA ALA A 249 -19.74 9.22 -0.20
C ALA A 249 -20.08 10.65 0.24
N ARG A 250 -19.68 11.65 -0.53
CA ARG A 250 -19.98 13.06 -0.25
C ARG A 250 -21.49 13.33 -0.20
N GLU A 251 -22.26 12.83 -1.16
CA GLU A 251 -23.71 12.99 -1.23
C GLU A 251 -24.44 12.34 -0.07
N SER A 252 -23.90 11.23 0.46
CA SER A 252 -24.44 10.56 1.65
C SER A 252 -24.05 11.21 2.98
N GLY A 253 -23.14 12.20 2.96
CA GLY A 253 -22.57 12.82 4.16
C GLY A 253 -21.49 11.98 4.84
N ALA A 254 -21.10 10.83 4.31
CA ALA A 254 -19.99 10.04 4.82
C ALA A 254 -18.65 10.70 4.47
N LEU A 255 -17.72 10.78 5.43
CA LEU A 255 -16.36 11.24 5.17
C LEU A 255 -15.62 10.20 4.33
N LEU A 256 -14.68 10.64 3.50
CA LEU A 256 -13.81 9.77 2.73
C LEU A 256 -12.44 9.66 3.39
N ILE A 257 -12.06 8.45 3.81
CA ILE A 257 -10.71 8.13 4.28
C ILE A 257 -9.97 7.43 3.14
N ALA A 258 -8.95 8.08 2.59
CA ALA A 258 -8.07 7.51 1.58
C ALA A 258 -6.82 6.93 2.24
N ASP A 259 -6.70 5.62 2.17
CA ASP A 259 -5.49 4.88 2.56
C ASP A 259 -4.49 4.89 1.41
N GLU A 260 -3.58 5.87 1.41
CA GLU A 260 -2.48 5.96 0.46
C GLU A 260 -1.14 5.48 1.04
N VAL A 261 -1.19 4.61 2.02
CA VAL A 261 -0.02 4.00 2.65
C VAL A 261 0.86 3.28 1.63
N MET A 262 0.27 2.57 0.66
CA MET A 262 0.98 1.90 -0.44
C MET A 262 1.00 2.73 -1.72
N THR A 263 -0.09 3.40 -2.05
CA THR A 263 -0.31 4.04 -3.35
C THR A 263 0.30 5.45 -3.45
N GLY A 264 0.62 6.05 -2.32
CA GLY A 264 1.20 7.39 -2.23
C GLY A 264 2.63 7.51 -2.77
N PHE A 265 3.14 8.72 -2.74
CA PHE A 265 4.54 9.08 -3.07
C PHE A 265 4.99 8.65 -4.46
N GLY A 266 4.08 8.70 -5.44
CA GLY A 266 4.42 8.51 -6.86
C GLY A 266 4.28 7.09 -7.40
N ARG A 267 3.88 6.11 -6.58
CA ARG A 267 3.73 4.70 -7.00
C ARG A 267 2.76 4.53 -8.18
N THR A 268 1.67 5.26 -8.18
CA THR A 268 0.62 5.19 -9.22
C THR A 268 0.78 6.24 -10.33
N GLY A 269 1.93 6.92 -10.41
CA GLY A 269 2.24 7.96 -11.41
C GLY A 269 1.90 9.39 -10.97
N LYS A 270 1.11 9.59 -9.92
CA LYS A 270 0.88 10.89 -9.25
C LYS A 270 1.42 10.83 -7.83
N VAL A 271 1.75 11.98 -7.23
CA VAL A 271 2.26 12.03 -5.85
C VAL A 271 1.30 11.32 -4.90
N PHE A 272 0.00 11.61 -5.01
CA PHE A 272 -1.07 10.90 -4.34
C PHE A 272 -2.01 10.31 -5.39
N ALA A 273 -2.44 9.06 -5.18
CA ALA A 273 -3.20 8.28 -6.15
C ALA A 273 -4.57 8.88 -6.46
N GLY A 274 -5.25 9.44 -5.45
CA GLY A 274 -6.54 10.11 -5.61
C GLY A 274 -6.50 11.27 -6.61
N ARG A 275 -5.35 11.94 -6.74
CA ARG A 275 -5.15 13.04 -7.70
C ARG A 275 -5.28 12.63 -9.16
N LYS A 276 -5.15 11.34 -9.46
CA LYS A 276 -5.32 10.84 -10.83
C LYS A 276 -6.76 11.05 -11.34
N GLU A 277 -7.73 10.95 -10.44
CA GLU A 277 -9.15 11.19 -10.72
C GLU A 277 -9.68 12.50 -10.09
N LYS A 278 -8.78 13.41 -9.68
CA LYS A 278 -9.10 14.69 -9.04
C LYS A 278 -9.92 14.54 -7.75
N VAL A 279 -9.76 13.41 -7.06
CA VAL A 279 -10.38 13.16 -5.76
C VAL A 279 -9.47 13.66 -4.66
N VAL A 280 -10.02 14.46 -3.73
CA VAL A 280 -9.39 14.86 -2.48
C VAL A 280 -10.26 14.33 -1.35
N PRO A 281 -9.71 13.49 -0.46
CA PRO A 281 -10.46 12.91 0.65
C PRO A 281 -10.60 13.89 1.84
N ASP A 282 -11.39 13.50 2.84
CA ASP A 282 -11.46 14.19 4.13
C ASP A 282 -10.30 13.77 5.05
N PHE A 283 -9.82 12.54 4.90
CA PHE A 283 -8.61 12.02 5.55
C PHE A 283 -7.69 11.36 4.52
N LEU A 284 -6.40 11.70 4.59
CA LEU A 284 -5.36 11.10 3.77
C LEU A 284 -4.33 10.42 4.69
N CYS A 285 -4.31 9.08 4.68
CA CYS A 285 -3.38 8.28 5.48
C CYS A 285 -2.14 7.93 4.66
N LEU A 286 -0.96 8.25 5.20
CA LEU A 286 0.34 8.10 4.54
C LEU A 286 1.33 7.38 5.45
N ALA A 287 2.16 6.48 4.89
CA ALA A 287 3.27 5.82 5.58
C ALA A 287 4.28 5.27 4.55
N LYS A 288 4.93 4.15 4.83
CA LYS A 288 5.84 3.41 3.93
C LYS A 288 6.80 4.31 3.17
N GLY A 289 6.45 4.66 1.92
CA GLY A 289 7.26 5.52 1.07
C GLY A 289 7.49 6.94 1.62
N MET A 290 6.80 7.37 2.66
CA MET A 290 6.95 8.68 3.26
C MET A 290 8.40 8.96 3.66
N THR A 291 9.04 8.02 4.35
CA THR A 291 10.46 8.11 4.73
C THR A 291 11.41 7.49 3.69
N GLY A 292 10.90 7.12 2.52
CA GLY A 292 11.66 6.35 1.54
C GLY A 292 11.97 4.91 1.98
N GLY A 293 11.28 4.41 3.03
CA GLY A 293 11.48 3.09 3.60
C GLY A 293 12.64 3.00 4.61
N TYR A 294 13.11 4.14 5.13
CA TYR A 294 14.26 4.18 6.04
C TYR A 294 13.89 4.10 7.51
N LEU A 295 12.83 4.75 7.92
CA LEU A 295 12.37 4.80 9.31
C LEU A 295 10.85 4.65 9.39
N PRO A 296 10.34 4.03 10.47
CA PRO A 296 8.91 4.02 10.76
C PRO A 296 8.42 5.46 10.97
N MET A 297 7.45 5.86 10.17
CA MET A 297 6.69 7.11 10.34
C MET A 297 5.46 7.08 9.46
N ALA A 298 4.37 7.63 9.97
CA ALA A 298 3.13 7.78 9.25
C ALA A 298 2.47 9.12 9.57
N SER A 299 1.46 9.47 8.79
CA SER A 299 0.67 10.67 9.03
C SER A 299 -0.75 10.51 8.53
N THR A 300 -1.66 11.20 9.22
CA THR A 300 -3.06 11.37 8.85
C THR A 300 -3.32 12.85 8.63
N LEU A 301 -3.56 13.24 7.39
CA LEU A 301 -4.00 14.59 7.07
C LEU A 301 -5.51 14.68 7.14
N THR A 302 -6.04 15.81 7.60
CA THR A 302 -7.47 16.04 7.68
C THR A 302 -7.85 17.49 7.32
N THR A 303 -9.16 17.73 7.21
CA THR A 303 -9.72 19.04 6.85
C THR A 303 -9.77 19.99 8.04
N GLN A 304 -9.90 21.29 7.75
CA GLN A 304 -10.15 22.29 8.79
C GLN A 304 -11.46 21.98 9.52
N GLN A 305 -12.52 21.61 8.82
CA GLN A 305 -13.82 21.28 9.40
C GLN A 305 -13.73 20.15 10.46
N VAL A 306 -12.97 19.11 10.18
CA VAL A 306 -12.74 18.03 11.15
C VAL A 306 -11.97 18.57 12.35
N TYR A 307 -10.89 19.31 12.12
CA TYR A 307 -10.06 19.88 13.19
C TYR A 307 -10.87 20.80 14.13
N ASP A 308 -11.71 21.65 13.57
CA ASP A 308 -12.53 22.62 14.35
C ASP A 308 -13.47 21.93 15.33
N ALA A 309 -13.93 20.71 15.04
CA ALA A 309 -14.76 19.94 15.95
C ALA A 309 -14.04 19.48 17.24
N PHE A 310 -12.70 19.60 17.26
CA PHE A 310 -11.87 19.27 18.43
C PHE A 310 -11.37 20.51 19.16
N LEU A 311 -11.78 21.71 18.73
CA LEU A 311 -11.47 22.95 19.42
C LEU A 311 -12.51 23.22 20.50
N GLY A 312 -12.07 23.72 21.65
CA GLY A 312 -12.90 24.11 22.77
C GLY A 312 -12.05 24.58 23.93
N GLU A 313 -12.71 25.07 24.96
CA GLU A 313 -12.06 25.43 26.22
C GLU A 313 -11.54 24.15 26.92
N TYR A 314 -10.58 24.32 27.82
CA TYR A 314 -9.88 23.18 28.44
C TYR A 314 -10.87 22.22 29.14
N GLU A 315 -11.83 22.76 29.87
CA GLU A 315 -12.86 22.01 30.63
C GLU A 315 -13.92 21.34 29.75
N GLU A 316 -14.01 21.66 28.47
CA GLU A 316 -14.92 20.99 27.53
C GLU A 316 -14.41 19.60 27.11
N PHE A 317 -13.15 19.27 27.40
CA PHE A 317 -12.50 18.00 27.08
C PHE A 317 -12.65 17.60 25.59
N LYS A 318 -12.61 18.57 24.67
CA LYS A 318 -12.67 18.33 23.23
C LYS A 318 -11.34 17.88 22.63
N THR A 319 -10.31 17.76 23.45
CA THR A 319 -8.98 17.26 23.04
C THR A 319 -9.10 15.90 22.35
N PHE A 320 -8.35 15.70 21.27
CA PHE A 320 -8.18 14.38 20.66
C PHE A 320 -7.22 13.55 21.50
N PHE A 321 -7.76 12.71 22.38
CA PHE A 321 -6.98 11.87 23.29
C PHE A 321 -6.40 10.65 22.57
N HIS A 322 -5.34 10.88 21.82
CA HIS A 322 -4.59 9.86 21.09
C HIS A 322 -3.15 10.30 20.86
N GLY A 323 -2.22 9.34 20.87
CA GLY A 323 -0.81 9.57 20.61
C GLY A 323 0.01 8.37 21.07
N HIS A 324 1.29 8.42 20.81
CA HIS A 324 2.29 7.50 21.33
C HIS A 324 3.63 8.21 21.52
N SER A 325 4.57 7.58 22.23
CA SER A 325 5.84 8.19 22.63
C SER A 325 6.65 8.77 21.46
N TYR A 326 6.57 8.18 20.28
CA TYR A 326 7.34 8.59 19.10
C TYR A 326 6.54 9.43 18.09
N THR A 327 5.37 9.95 18.46
CA THR A 327 4.59 10.86 17.62
C THR A 327 5.46 12.03 17.13
N GLY A 328 5.54 12.22 15.81
CA GLY A 328 6.33 13.31 15.21
C GLY A 328 7.84 13.18 15.37
N ASN A 329 8.37 11.94 15.49
CA ASN A 329 9.79 11.67 15.67
C ASN A 329 10.67 12.44 14.67
N GLN A 330 11.68 13.15 15.18
CA GLN A 330 12.54 14.04 14.41
C GLN A 330 13.37 13.31 13.35
N LEU A 331 13.87 12.10 13.66
CA LEU A 331 14.64 11.30 12.69
C LEU A 331 13.76 10.83 11.53
N GLY A 332 12.54 10.36 11.84
CA GLY A 332 11.55 10.00 10.83
C GLY A 332 11.17 11.18 9.95
N ALA A 333 10.92 12.35 10.56
CA ALA A 333 10.58 13.57 9.83
C ALA A 333 11.73 14.06 8.93
N ALA A 334 12.97 14.02 9.40
CA ALA A 334 14.15 14.38 8.61
C ALA A 334 14.36 13.44 7.42
N ALA A 335 14.16 12.12 7.62
CA ALA A 335 14.18 11.15 6.54
C ALA A 335 13.05 11.41 5.53
N ALA A 336 11.84 11.71 6.02
CA ALA A 336 10.68 12.01 5.17
C ALA A 336 10.87 13.30 4.36
N LEU A 337 11.45 14.35 4.92
CA LEU A 337 11.80 15.58 4.19
C LEU A 337 12.80 15.30 3.06
N ALA A 338 13.85 14.54 3.33
CA ALA A 338 14.85 14.19 2.33
C ALA A 338 14.25 13.28 1.23
N SER A 339 13.37 12.34 1.61
CA SER A 339 12.61 11.50 0.67
C SER A 339 11.70 12.36 -0.22
N TRP A 340 10.99 13.32 0.37
CA TRP A 340 10.14 14.26 -0.35
C TRP A 340 10.92 15.10 -1.37
N GLU A 341 12.07 15.64 -0.99
CA GLU A 341 12.93 16.41 -1.88
C GLU A 341 13.37 15.59 -3.09
N LEU A 342 13.83 14.35 -2.87
CA LEU A 342 14.19 13.41 -3.93
C LEU A 342 13.00 13.12 -4.86
N LEU A 343 11.82 12.92 -4.29
CA LEU A 343 10.60 12.64 -5.04
C LEU A 343 10.22 13.80 -5.97
N GLN A 344 10.44 15.05 -5.56
CA GLN A 344 10.07 16.27 -6.30
C GLN A 344 11.09 16.67 -7.38
N GLN A 345 12.29 16.14 -7.36
CA GLN A 345 13.32 16.48 -8.35
C GLN A 345 12.84 16.17 -9.78
N PRO A 346 13.06 17.09 -10.75
CA PRO A 346 12.68 16.90 -12.16
C PRO A 346 13.25 15.60 -12.76
N LYS A 347 14.54 15.30 -12.49
CA LYS A 347 15.19 14.05 -12.91
C LYS A 347 14.49 12.82 -12.36
N GLY A 348 14.07 12.84 -11.09
CA GLY A 348 13.31 11.75 -10.48
C GLY A 348 11.94 11.53 -11.12
N LYS A 349 11.24 12.63 -11.45
CA LYS A 349 9.94 12.58 -12.16
C LYS A 349 10.10 11.99 -13.57
N ALA A 350 11.10 12.46 -14.32
CA ALA A 350 11.40 11.93 -15.65
C ALA A 350 11.80 10.44 -15.59
N ARG A 351 12.62 10.05 -14.62
CA ARG A 351 13.02 8.67 -14.39
C ARG A 351 11.82 7.76 -14.16
N ARG A 352 10.91 8.12 -13.25
CA ARG A 352 9.69 7.31 -13.00
C ARG A 352 8.85 7.11 -14.25
N LYS A 353 8.63 8.16 -15.06
CA LYS A 353 7.91 8.03 -16.34
C LYS A 353 8.59 7.07 -17.31
N MET A 354 9.94 7.10 -17.38
CA MET A 354 10.70 6.16 -18.21
C MET A 354 10.52 4.72 -17.69
N MET A 355 10.66 4.52 -16.38
CA MET A 355 10.47 3.20 -15.75
C MET A 355 9.07 2.65 -16.02
N GLU A 356 8.02 3.47 -15.96
CA GLU A 356 6.64 3.08 -16.26
C GLU A 356 6.52 2.54 -17.70
N ARG A 357 7.16 3.19 -18.67
CA ARG A 357 7.17 2.75 -20.09
C ARG A 357 7.92 1.44 -20.27
N VAL A 358 9.11 1.33 -19.66
CA VAL A 358 9.92 0.11 -19.74
C VAL A 358 9.18 -1.06 -19.10
N LEU A 359 8.66 -0.87 -17.88
CA LEU A 359 7.94 -1.93 -17.17
C LEU A 359 6.68 -2.37 -17.94
N ALA A 360 5.92 -1.43 -18.53
CA ALA A 360 4.76 -1.76 -19.36
C ALA A 360 5.15 -2.69 -20.51
N ARG A 361 6.13 -2.26 -21.32
CA ARG A 361 6.58 -3.02 -22.50
C ARG A 361 7.09 -4.41 -22.14
N GLU A 362 7.88 -4.53 -21.08
CA GLU A 362 8.43 -5.82 -20.70
C GLU A 362 7.35 -6.78 -20.17
N LEU A 363 6.36 -6.27 -19.42
CA LEU A 363 5.23 -7.05 -18.91
C LEU A 363 4.34 -7.62 -20.03
N ASP A 364 4.27 -6.97 -21.20
CA ASP A 364 3.46 -7.44 -22.33
C ASP A 364 3.87 -8.84 -22.80
N SER A 365 5.16 -9.22 -22.65
CA SER A 365 5.66 -10.56 -22.97
C SER A 365 5.06 -11.70 -22.11
N LEU A 366 4.48 -11.36 -20.97
CA LEU A 366 3.88 -12.35 -20.07
C LEU A 366 2.51 -12.84 -20.55
N TRP A 367 1.85 -12.08 -21.42
CA TRP A 367 0.58 -12.49 -22.01
C TRP A 367 0.69 -13.73 -22.91
N GLU A 368 1.90 -14.10 -23.37
CA GLU A 368 2.15 -15.30 -24.14
C GLU A 368 2.04 -16.59 -23.30
N LEU A 369 2.08 -16.52 -21.97
CA LEU A 369 2.11 -17.68 -21.08
C LEU A 369 0.70 -18.11 -20.67
N ALA A 370 0.36 -19.37 -20.90
CA ALA A 370 -0.96 -19.92 -20.55
C ALA A 370 -1.24 -19.88 -19.02
N ALA A 371 -0.19 -19.95 -18.20
CA ALA A 371 -0.31 -19.83 -16.73
C ALA A 371 -0.53 -18.41 -16.22
N VAL A 372 -0.55 -17.38 -17.12
CA VAL A 372 -0.82 -15.99 -16.76
C VAL A 372 -2.24 -15.64 -17.16
N GLY A 373 -3.07 -15.28 -16.19
CA GLY A 373 -4.48 -14.92 -16.40
C GLY A 373 -4.71 -13.43 -16.54
N ASP A 374 -3.97 -12.62 -15.77
CA ASP A 374 -4.08 -11.15 -15.83
C ASP A 374 -2.74 -10.48 -15.55
N VAL A 375 -2.44 -9.44 -16.31
CA VAL A 375 -1.29 -8.55 -16.09
C VAL A 375 -1.82 -7.13 -15.96
N ARG A 376 -1.86 -6.63 -14.74
CA ARG A 376 -2.40 -5.31 -14.43
C ARG A 376 -1.34 -4.37 -13.90
N ARG A 377 -1.42 -3.11 -14.26
CA ARG A 377 -0.43 -2.11 -13.87
C ARG A 377 -1.06 -0.74 -13.60
N GLU A 378 -0.55 -0.07 -12.56
CA GLU A 378 -0.90 1.30 -12.22
C GLU A 378 0.39 2.06 -11.83
N GLY A 379 0.92 2.87 -12.76
CA GLY A 379 2.23 3.50 -12.57
C GLY A 379 3.35 2.47 -12.46
N LEU A 380 4.05 2.46 -11.32
CA LEU A 380 5.13 1.50 -10.97
C LEU A 380 4.65 0.41 -9.99
N VAL A 381 3.37 0.12 -9.98
CA VAL A 381 2.77 -1.03 -9.30
C VAL A 381 2.27 -1.99 -10.36
N ALA A 382 2.73 -3.22 -10.34
CA ALA A 382 2.24 -4.28 -11.22
C ALA A 382 1.83 -5.51 -10.42
N GLY A 383 0.81 -6.22 -10.90
CA GLY A 383 0.38 -7.51 -10.40
C GLY A 383 0.21 -8.48 -11.55
N VAL A 384 0.88 -9.62 -11.49
CA VAL A 384 0.79 -10.71 -12.47
C VAL A 384 0.04 -11.86 -11.81
N GLU A 385 -1.17 -12.15 -12.27
CA GLU A 385 -2.02 -13.18 -11.70
C GLU A 385 -1.82 -14.52 -12.41
N LEU A 386 -1.42 -15.52 -11.64
CA LEU A 386 -1.22 -16.89 -12.10
C LEU A 386 -2.53 -17.67 -12.05
N VAL A 387 -2.79 -18.45 -13.09
CA VAL A 387 -4.00 -19.26 -13.23
C VAL A 387 -3.68 -20.67 -13.72
N ALA A 388 -4.48 -21.63 -13.30
CA ALA A 388 -4.41 -23.00 -13.81
C ALA A 388 -5.04 -23.14 -15.20
N ASP A 389 -5.92 -22.20 -15.55
CA ASP A 389 -6.55 -22.11 -16.87
C ASP A 389 -6.96 -20.65 -17.13
N TRP A 390 -6.46 -20.07 -18.22
CA TRP A 390 -6.67 -18.64 -18.49
C TRP A 390 -8.04 -18.36 -19.12
N GLU A 391 -8.58 -19.27 -19.92
CA GLU A 391 -9.87 -19.08 -20.61
C GLU A 391 -11.02 -19.07 -19.60
N THR A 392 -11.02 -19.97 -18.66
CA THR A 392 -12.00 -20.05 -17.57
C THR A 392 -11.63 -19.17 -16.37
N ARG A 393 -10.44 -18.59 -16.38
CA ARG A 393 -9.85 -17.83 -15.25
C ARG A 393 -9.72 -18.67 -13.98
N ARG A 394 -9.62 -20.01 -14.09
CA ARG A 394 -9.51 -20.90 -12.94
C ARG A 394 -8.21 -20.70 -12.20
N ALA A 395 -8.32 -20.32 -10.92
CA ALA A 395 -7.17 -20.11 -10.05
C ALA A 395 -6.47 -21.43 -9.69
N PHE A 396 -5.17 -21.39 -9.39
CA PHE A 396 -4.50 -22.47 -8.66
C PHE A 396 -5.08 -22.60 -7.25
N ALA A 397 -5.21 -23.83 -6.75
CA ALA A 397 -5.61 -24.06 -5.36
C ALA A 397 -4.49 -23.61 -4.38
N LEU A 398 -4.83 -23.26 -3.14
CA LEU A 398 -3.85 -22.86 -2.13
C LEU A 398 -2.75 -23.92 -1.90
N LYS A 399 -3.12 -25.21 -1.93
CA LYS A 399 -2.19 -26.33 -1.78
C LYS A 399 -1.13 -26.41 -2.89
N ASP A 400 -1.42 -25.87 -4.07
CA ASP A 400 -0.50 -25.90 -5.21
C ASP A 400 0.67 -24.91 -5.00
N ARG A 401 0.53 -23.94 -4.07
CA ARG A 401 1.58 -22.95 -3.71
C ARG A 401 2.20 -22.22 -4.91
N ALA A 402 1.47 -22.10 -6.02
CA ALA A 402 1.99 -21.63 -7.31
C ALA A 402 2.75 -20.30 -7.19
N GLY A 403 2.16 -19.30 -6.52
CA GLY A 403 2.83 -18.01 -6.30
C GLY A 403 4.11 -18.14 -5.47
N ILE A 404 4.11 -18.96 -4.43
CA ILE A 404 5.28 -19.18 -3.55
C ILE A 404 6.40 -19.82 -4.35
N LEU A 405 6.14 -20.91 -5.06
CA LEU A 405 7.15 -21.62 -5.84
C LEU A 405 7.76 -20.75 -6.95
N VAL A 406 6.94 -19.93 -7.62
CA VAL A 406 7.44 -18.95 -8.61
C VAL A 406 8.35 -17.92 -7.95
N CYS A 407 8.00 -17.37 -6.77
CA CYS A 407 8.85 -16.42 -6.06
C CYS A 407 10.15 -17.05 -5.54
N GLU A 408 10.12 -18.31 -5.12
CA GLU A 408 11.33 -19.06 -4.75
C GLU A 408 12.26 -19.29 -5.96
N ALA A 409 11.68 -19.60 -7.14
CA ALA A 409 12.43 -19.69 -8.39
C ALA A 409 13.04 -18.35 -8.81
N MET A 410 12.31 -17.23 -8.60
CA MET A 410 12.85 -15.89 -8.80
C MET A 410 14.01 -15.57 -7.85
N ALA A 411 13.89 -15.94 -6.57
CA ALA A 411 14.94 -15.73 -5.58
C ALA A 411 16.23 -16.47 -5.96
N ARG A 412 16.14 -17.74 -6.40
CA ARG A 412 17.29 -18.49 -6.92
C ARG A 412 17.97 -17.81 -8.12
N ARG A 413 17.23 -17.01 -8.89
CA ARG A 413 17.72 -16.19 -10.01
C ARG A 413 18.12 -14.77 -9.61
N GLY A 414 18.16 -14.49 -8.30
CA GLY A 414 18.60 -13.21 -7.76
C GLY A 414 17.59 -12.08 -7.95
N VAL A 415 16.28 -12.35 -7.88
CA VAL A 415 15.20 -11.34 -7.81
C VAL A 415 14.27 -11.66 -6.64
N LEU A 416 14.13 -10.75 -5.70
CA LEU A 416 13.25 -10.92 -4.54
C LEU A 416 11.91 -10.23 -4.77
N THR A 417 10.85 -11.00 -4.62
CA THR A 417 9.48 -10.52 -4.42
C THR A 417 8.72 -11.49 -3.52
N ARG A 418 7.51 -11.16 -3.14
CA ARG A 418 6.66 -12.01 -2.31
C ARG A 418 5.26 -12.10 -2.90
N PRO A 419 4.69 -13.29 -3.07
CA PRO A 419 3.38 -13.44 -3.69
C PRO A 419 2.25 -13.01 -2.73
N ILE A 420 1.12 -12.63 -3.31
CA ILE A 420 -0.14 -12.45 -2.63
C ILE A 420 -1.09 -13.52 -3.20
N GLY A 421 -1.14 -14.67 -2.55
CA GLY A 421 -1.79 -15.84 -3.14
C GLY A 421 -1.15 -16.21 -4.48
N ASN A 422 -1.96 -16.19 -5.55
CA ASN A 422 -1.51 -16.48 -6.92
C ASN A 422 -1.06 -15.21 -7.69
N VAL A 423 -0.94 -14.06 -7.04
CA VAL A 423 -0.50 -12.81 -7.68
C VAL A 423 0.95 -12.50 -7.32
N ILE A 424 1.78 -12.27 -8.32
CA ILE A 424 3.17 -11.84 -8.15
C ILE A 424 3.23 -10.31 -8.32
N PRO A 425 3.46 -9.55 -7.23
CA PRO A 425 3.60 -8.10 -7.30
C PRO A 425 5.02 -7.70 -7.71
N LEU A 426 5.12 -6.65 -8.54
CA LEU A 426 6.35 -5.98 -8.86
C LEU A 426 6.20 -4.48 -8.57
N LEU A 427 7.00 -3.98 -7.63
CA LEU A 427 7.04 -2.58 -7.20
C LEU A 427 8.49 -2.11 -7.06
N PRO A 428 9.23 -1.89 -8.15
CA PRO A 428 10.65 -1.57 -8.08
C PRO A 428 10.93 -0.25 -7.34
N PRO A 429 12.08 -0.12 -6.65
CA PRO A 429 12.60 1.17 -6.22
C PRO A 429 12.83 2.11 -7.41
N TYR A 430 12.71 3.43 -7.23
CA TYR A 430 12.83 4.41 -8.33
C TYR A 430 14.24 4.55 -8.90
N CYS A 431 15.24 4.01 -8.22
CA CYS A 431 16.63 3.92 -8.71
C CYS A 431 16.89 2.71 -9.62
N THR A 432 15.91 1.81 -9.80
CA THR A 432 16.06 0.61 -10.64
C THR A 432 16.33 1.01 -12.08
N THR A 433 17.42 0.46 -12.67
CA THR A 433 17.79 0.75 -14.06
C THR A 433 16.90 0.03 -15.06
N ASP A 434 16.94 0.45 -16.34
CA ASP A 434 16.16 -0.21 -17.40
C ASP A 434 16.59 -1.67 -17.59
N ALA A 435 17.91 -1.94 -17.51
CA ALA A 435 18.43 -3.30 -17.56
C ALA A 435 17.92 -4.16 -16.38
N GLN A 436 17.84 -3.58 -15.18
CA GLN A 436 17.30 -4.27 -14.01
C GLN A 436 15.78 -4.51 -14.12
N LEU A 437 15.01 -3.57 -14.69
CA LEU A 437 13.58 -3.79 -14.98
C LEU A 437 13.37 -4.93 -15.97
N ARG A 438 14.13 -4.94 -17.07
CA ARG A 438 14.11 -6.04 -18.03
C ARG A 438 14.48 -7.37 -17.38
N ARG A 439 15.56 -7.41 -16.59
CA ARG A 439 15.95 -8.61 -15.83
C ARG A 439 14.83 -9.09 -14.91
N MET A 440 14.18 -8.18 -14.20
CA MET A 440 13.10 -8.51 -13.26
C MET A 440 11.95 -9.25 -13.96
N VAL A 441 11.47 -8.72 -15.08
CA VAL A 441 10.36 -9.34 -15.83
C VAL A 441 10.81 -10.62 -16.52
N ARG A 442 12.01 -10.65 -17.11
CA ARG A 442 12.58 -11.87 -17.69
C ARG A 442 12.69 -13.00 -16.67
N VAL A 443 13.23 -12.71 -15.47
CA VAL A 443 13.34 -13.71 -14.38
C VAL A 443 11.95 -14.18 -13.93
N LEU A 444 10.96 -13.30 -13.84
CA LEU A 444 9.59 -13.71 -13.56
C LEU A 444 9.07 -14.66 -14.64
N ARG A 445 9.24 -14.32 -15.92
CA ARG A 445 8.84 -15.17 -17.05
C ARG A 445 9.49 -16.55 -17.00
N GLU A 446 10.81 -16.61 -16.84
CA GLU A 446 11.58 -17.86 -16.71
C GLU A 446 11.12 -18.69 -15.52
N SER A 447 10.84 -18.07 -14.38
CA SER A 447 10.36 -18.74 -13.17
C SER A 447 8.93 -19.30 -13.33
N ILE A 448 8.04 -18.59 -14.03
CA ILE A 448 6.71 -19.10 -14.38
C ILE A 448 6.84 -20.33 -15.27
N VAL A 449 7.70 -20.29 -16.29
CA VAL A 449 7.91 -21.42 -17.21
C VAL A 449 8.50 -22.64 -16.50
N GLU A 450 9.48 -22.42 -15.60
CA GLU A 450 10.09 -23.51 -14.80
C GLU A 450 9.05 -24.21 -13.90
N VAL A 451 8.23 -23.43 -13.20
CA VAL A 451 7.35 -23.96 -12.15
C VAL A 451 6.02 -24.47 -12.70
N LEU A 452 5.44 -23.77 -13.69
CA LEU A 452 4.06 -23.99 -14.16
C LEU A 452 3.99 -24.51 -15.60
N GLY A 453 5.14 -24.67 -16.26
CA GLY A 453 5.24 -25.08 -17.65
C GLY A 453 5.18 -23.93 -18.64
N GLY A 454 5.82 -24.14 -19.79
CA GLY A 454 6.03 -23.13 -20.83
C GLY A 454 5.01 -23.14 -21.96
N ARG A 455 3.80 -23.72 -21.77
CA ARG A 455 2.76 -23.70 -22.80
C ARG A 455 2.46 -22.25 -23.17
N ARG A 456 2.60 -21.93 -24.45
CA ARG A 456 2.20 -20.62 -25.03
C ARG A 456 0.74 -20.67 -25.49
N VAL A 457 0.11 -19.52 -25.51
CA VAL A 457 -1.27 -19.30 -26.01
C VAL A 457 -1.19 -18.72 -27.41
#